data_7b98442ee7c2b7da2f8de33c13193ad3
#
_entry.id   7b98442ee7c2b7da2f8de33c13193ad3
#
_cell.length_a   1.000
_cell.length_b   1.000
_cell.length_c   1.000
_cell.angle_alpha   90.00
_cell.angle_beta   90.00
_cell.angle_gamma   90.00
#
_symmetry.space_group_name_H-M   'P 1'
#
loop_
_entity.id
_entity.type
_entity.pdbx_description
1 polymer ?
#
loop_
_entity_poly.entity_id
_entity_poly.type
_entity_poly.pdbx_seq_one_letter_code
_entity_poly.pdbx_strand_id
1 'polypeptide(L)'
;MTTLMIFHEVDDVDKWLRSPRREEVFGPLGISVRTFVDPSKTNRVGLIAEVPDMAAYQAVLESEVAANAMKSDGVRPETLVQLVES
;
A
#
# COMPACT_ATOMS: atom_id res chain seq x y z
N MET A 1 13.52 6.48 10.72
CA MET A 1 12.27 6.28 9.95
C MET A 1 12.61 5.91 8.52
N THR A 2 11.93 4.94 7.97
CA THR A 2 12.19 4.47 6.61
C THR A 2 11.08 4.94 5.68
N THR A 3 11.45 5.49 4.54
CA THR A 3 10.50 5.91 3.51
C THR A 3 10.50 4.88 2.39
N LEU A 4 9.30 4.39 2.06
CA LEU A 4 9.10 3.40 1.01
C LEU A 4 8.32 4.02 -0.13
N MET A 5 8.64 3.60 -1.35
CA MET A 5 7.87 3.92 -2.54
C MET A 5 7.35 2.62 -3.11
N ILE A 6 6.04 2.51 -3.27
CA ILE A 6 5.39 1.26 -3.67
C ILE A 6 4.52 1.53 -4.88
N PHE A 7 4.67 0.71 -5.92
CA PHE A 7 3.85 0.77 -7.13
C PHE A 7 3.13 -0.55 -7.31
N HIS A 8 1.91 -0.50 -7.79
CA HIS A 8 1.18 -1.70 -8.19
C HIS A 8 0.00 -1.33 -9.08
N GLU A 9 -0.69 -2.35 -9.58
CA GLU A 9 -1.93 -2.18 -10.31
C GLU A 9 -3.09 -2.62 -9.43
N VAL A 10 -4.25 -2.00 -9.68
CA VAL A 10 -5.50 -2.34 -8.99
C VAL A 10 -6.60 -2.53 -10.03
N ASP A 11 -7.64 -3.27 -9.65
CA ASP A 11 -8.77 -3.51 -10.54
C ASP A 11 -9.65 -2.27 -10.72
N ASP A 12 -9.79 -1.47 -9.65
CA ASP A 12 -10.62 -0.26 -9.64
C ASP A 12 -9.93 0.81 -8.80
N VAL A 13 -9.41 1.84 -9.47
CA VAL A 13 -8.65 2.92 -8.82
C VAL A 13 -9.52 3.70 -7.83
N ASP A 14 -10.75 4.01 -8.20
CA ASP A 14 -11.64 4.78 -7.32
C ASP A 14 -11.98 4.00 -6.05
N LYS A 15 -12.23 2.72 -6.18
CA LYS A 15 -12.45 1.84 -5.02
C LYS A 15 -11.23 1.78 -4.13
N TRP A 16 -10.04 1.66 -4.71
CA TRP A 16 -8.78 1.63 -3.98
C TRP A 16 -8.56 2.93 -3.20
N LEU A 17 -8.81 4.07 -3.83
CA LEU A 17 -8.66 5.39 -3.18
C LEU A 17 -9.61 5.57 -2.00
N ARG A 18 -10.83 5.06 -2.10
CA ARG A 18 -11.85 5.21 -1.05
C ARG A 18 -11.73 4.17 0.06
N SER A 19 -10.92 3.14 -0.14
CA SER A 19 -10.83 2.04 0.83
C SER A 19 -10.22 2.51 2.15
N PRO A 20 -10.82 2.15 3.29
CA PRO A 20 -10.24 2.43 4.60
C PRO A 20 -9.19 1.41 5.04
N ARG A 21 -8.92 0.39 4.21
CA ARG A 21 -8.08 -0.75 4.61
C ARG A 21 -6.65 -0.34 4.95
N ARG A 22 -6.06 0.58 4.17
CA ARG A 22 -4.69 1.03 4.45
C ARG A 22 -4.60 1.68 5.82
N GLU A 23 -5.56 2.55 6.16
CA GLU A 23 -5.60 3.19 7.45
C GLU A 23 -5.81 2.18 8.58
N GLU A 24 -6.69 1.21 8.37
CA GLU A 24 -6.97 0.17 9.37
C GLU A 24 -5.74 -0.69 9.66
N VAL A 25 -4.95 -1.01 8.61
CA VAL A 25 -3.78 -1.88 8.73
C VAL A 25 -2.57 -1.09 9.21
N PHE A 26 -2.33 0.09 8.66
CA PHE A 26 -1.09 0.85 8.88
C PHE A 26 -1.22 1.90 9.98
N GLY A 27 -2.40 2.44 10.22
CA GLY A 27 -2.61 3.47 11.23
C GLY A 27 -2.11 3.07 12.62
N PRO A 28 -2.47 1.87 13.14
CA PRO A 28 -2.00 1.44 14.45
C PRO A 28 -0.48 1.30 14.56
N LEU A 29 0.23 1.16 13.44
CA LEU A 29 1.69 1.06 13.42
C LEU A 29 2.37 2.42 13.29
N GLY A 30 1.61 3.50 13.25
CA GLY A 30 2.15 4.84 13.04
C GLY A 30 2.69 5.08 11.65
N ILE A 31 2.28 4.27 10.69
CA ILE A 31 2.70 4.41 9.28
C ILE A 31 1.79 5.41 8.59
N SER A 32 2.38 6.48 8.03
CA SER A 32 1.65 7.44 7.21
C SER A 32 1.82 7.11 5.74
N VAL A 33 0.74 7.26 4.97
CA VAL A 33 0.71 6.89 3.56
C VAL A 33 0.16 8.03 2.72
N ARG A 34 0.85 8.34 1.62
CA ARG A 34 0.37 9.25 0.59
C ARG A 34 0.12 8.44 -0.67
N THR A 35 -1.02 8.66 -1.30
CA THR A 35 -1.44 7.88 -2.47
C THR A 35 -1.31 8.69 -3.75
N PHE A 36 -0.96 8.02 -4.83
CA PHE A 36 -0.75 8.61 -6.15
C PHE A 36 -1.47 7.78 -7.20
N VAL A 37 -2.00 8.45 -8.21
CA VAL A 37 -2.68 7.79 -9.31
C VAL A 37 -2.04 8.20 -10.64
N ASP A 38 -2.18 7.35 -11.64
CA ASP A 38 -1.69 7.66 -12.98
C ASP A 38 -2.62 8.69 -13.64
N PRO A 39 -2.13 9.88 -14.03
CA PRO A 39 -2.97 10.88 -14.68
C PRO A 39 -3.52 10.41 -16.03
N SER A 40 -2.93 9.38 -16.62
CA SER A 40 -3.44 8.76 -17.86
C SER A 40 -4.59 7.79 -17.61
N LYS A 41 -5.06 7.69 -16.36
CA LYS A 41 -6.21 6.87 -15.95
C LYS A 41 -6.03 5.39 -16.26
N THR A 42 -4.82 4.88 -16.11
CA THR A 42 -4.55 3.45 -16.14
C THR A 42 -4.87 2.83 -14.78
N ASN A 43 -4.67 1.52 -14.65
CA ASN A 43 -4.84 0.82 -13.38
C ASN A 43 -3.62 0.95 -12.45
N ARG A 44 -2.60 1.68 -12.87
CA ARG A 44 -1.40 1.86 -12.05
C ARG A 44 -1.61 2.91 -10.97
N VAL A 45 -1.19 2.56 -9.77
CA VAL A 45 -1.22 3.45 -8.62
C VAL A 45 0.09 3.34 -7.86
N GLY A 46 0.33 4.30 -6.99
CA GLY A 46 1.51 4.27 -6.14
C GLY A 46 1.22 4.86 -4.78
N LEU A 47 2.11 4.57 -3.85
CA LEU A 47 2.05 5.20 -2.55
C LEU A 47 3.45 5.42 -2.00
N ILE A 48 3.57 6.43 -1.14
CA ILE A 48 4.77 6.66 -0.34
C ILE A 48 4.38 6.45 1.10
N ALA A 49 5.08 5.55 1.77
CA ALA A 49 4.83 5.20 3.16
C ALA A 49 6.02 5.58 4.03
N GLU A 50 5.76 6.25 5.14
CA GLU A 50 6.77 6.54 6.15
C GLU A 50 6.60 5.57 7.30
N VAL A 51 7.62 4.72 7.50
CA VAL A 51 7.55 3.54 8.35
C VAL A 51 8.49 3.70 9.54
N PRO A 52 7.96 3.86 10.77
CA PRO A 52 8.80 3.99 11.96
C PRO A 52 9.54 2.69 12.32
N ASP A 53 8.93 1.54 12.06
CA ASP A 53 9.46 0.23 12.43
C ASP A 53 9.27 -0.75 11.29
N MET A 54 10.35 -1.03 10.55
CA MET A 54 10.33 -1.93 9.41
C MET A 54 10.01 -3.38 9.80
N ALA A 55 10.40 -3.82 10.98
CA ALA A 55 10.09 -5.17 11.42
C ALA A 55 8.59 -5.35 11.62
N ALA A 56 7.93 -4.36 12.22
CA ALA A 56 6.48 -4.37 12.39
C ALA A 56 5.77 -4.32 11.02
N TYR A 57 6.27 -3.50 10.10
CA TYR A 57 5.73 -3.39 8.75
C TYR A 57 5.81 -4.74 8.02
N GLN A 58 6.97 -5.39 8.04
CA GLN A 58 7.15 -6.68 7.40
C GLN A 58 6.27 -7.76 8.01
N ALA A 59 6.15 -7.77 9.33
CA ALA A 59 5.29 -8.72 10.02
C ALA A 59 3.82 -8.56 9.59
N VAL A 60 3.35 -7.32 9.42
CA VAL A 60 1.97 -7.08 9.00
C VAL A 60 1.75 -7.46 7.54
N LEU A 61 2.74 -7.25 6.67
CA LEU A 61 2.62 -7.64 5.26
C LEU A 61 2.51 -9.15 5.08
N GLU A 62 3.09 -9.92 5.99
CA GLU A 62 3.02 -11.38 5.97
C GLU A 62 1.76 -11.92 6.63
N SER A 63 0.96 -11.05 7.23
CA SER A 63 -0.25 -11.46 7.94
C SER A 63 -1.43 -11.67 6.99
N GLU A 64 -2.42 -12.45 7.46
CA GLU A 64 -3.68 -12.64 6.74
C GLU A 64 -4.47 -11.34 6.63
N VAL A 65 -4.34 -10.45 7.61
CA VAL A 65 -5.03 -9.17 7.61
C VAL A 65 -4.60 -8.34 6.40
N ALA A 66 -3.30 -8.27 6.12
CA ALA A 66 -2.80 -7.55 4.97
C ALA A 66 -3.21 -8.23 3.65
N ALA A 67 -3.12 -9.55 3.59
CA ALA A 67 -3.53 -10.31 2.41
C ALA A 67 -5.00 -10.08 2.09
N ASN A 68 -5.86 -10.12 3.10
CA ASN A 68 -7.29 -9.88 2.94
C ASN A 68 -7.57 -8.43 2.53
N ALA A 69 -6.85 -7.47 3.09
CA ALA A 69 -6.99 -6.06 2.74
C ALA A 69 -6.62 -5.83 1.27
N MET A 70 -5.51 -6.39 0.81
CA MET A 70 -5.07 -6.27 -0.58
C MET A 70 -6.09 -6.90 -1.53
N LYS A 71 -6.60 -8.06 -1.20
CA LYS A 71 -7.62 -8.75 -2.00
C LYS A 71 -8.91 -7.91 -2.06
N SER A 72 -9.34 -7.39 -0.93
CA SER A 72 -10.54 -6.54 -0.84
C SER A 72 -10.41 -5.28 -1.69
N ASP A 73 -9.21 -4.69 -1.75
CA ASP A 73 -8.93 -3.48 -2.51
C ASP A 73 -8.62 -3.73 -3.98
N GLY A 74 -8.60 -4.98 -4.41
CA GLY A 74 -8.33 -5.34 -5.80
C GLY A 74 -6.88 -5.14 -6.21
N VAL A 75 -5.95 -5.20 -5.26
CA VAL A 75 -4.52 -5.09 -5.55
C VAL A 75 -4.04 -6.34 -6.28
N ARG A 76 -3.28 -6.15 -7.36
CA ARG A 76 -2.68 -7.23 -8.13
C ARG A 76 -1.26 -7.48 -7.59
N PRO A 77 -1.07 -8.51 -6.73
CA PRO A 77 0.21 -8.69 -6.02
C PRO A 77 1.41 -8.91 -6.93
N GLU A 78 1.18 -9.53 -8.10
CA GLU A 78 2.23 -9.79 -9.08
C GLU A 78 2.80 -8.51 -9.71
N THR A 79 2.11 -7.39 -9.56
CA THR A 79 2.55 -6.09 -10.10
C THR A 79 3.27 -5.24 -9.07
N LEU A 80 3.34 -5.68 -7.82
CA LEU A 80 3.85 -4.89 -6.72
C LEU A 80 5.37 -4.72 -6.81
N VAL A 81 5.82 -3.47 -6.79
CA VAL A 81 7.23 -3.09 -6.74
C VAL A 81 7.43 -2.20 -5.51
N GLN A 82 8.40 -2.54 -4.69
CA GLN A 82 8.72 -1.79 -3.49
C GLN A 82 10.17 -1.30 -3.55
N LEU A 83 10.35 -0.01 -3.35
CA LEU A 83 11.67 0.62 -3.28
C LEU A 83 11.84 1.27 -1.91
N VAL A 84 13.05 1.20 -1.38
CA VAL A 84 13.40 1.83 -0.09
C VAL A 84 14.25 3.06 -0.40
N GLU A 85 13.94 4.16 0.25
CA GLU A 85 14.74 5.38 0.10
C GLU A 85 16.18 5.11 0.57
N SER A 86 17.13 5.49 -0.26
CA SER A 86 18.56 5.30 0.04
C SER A 86 19.19 6.57 0.58
#